data_eff6ba322d67eea956555384381ef59a
#
_entry.id   eff6ba322d67eea956555384381ef59a
#
_cell.length_a   1.000
_cell.length_b   1.000
_cell.length_c   1.000
_cell.angle_alpha   90.00
_cell.angle_beta   90.00
_cell.angle_gamma   90.00
#
_symmetry.space_group_name_H-M   'P 1'
#
loop_
_entity.id
_entity.type
_entity.pdbx_description
1 polymer ?
#
loop_
_entity_poly.entity_id
_entity_poly.type
_entity_poly.pdbx_seq_one_letter_code
_entity_poly.pdbx_strand_id
1 'polypeptide(L)'
;AKNMAELVIFIEKIAKNASFLHFCGNRRLAVLAEKMTAWKANFKEIVVYDTTLNVKKINAAPDAILFYSPSGVESHTNMNLIGKSSCFCIGETTAKSIPEQPKELVVLENPSIKTLVAKAIQLLKKHQHA
;
A
#
# COMPACT_ATOMS: atom_id res chain seq x y z
N ALA A 1 11.64 -6.50 -7.74
CA ALA A 1 11.01 -5.18 -7.80
C ALA A 1 10.33 -4.87 -6.47
N LYS A 2 10.50 -3.67 -5.95
CA LYS A 2 9.90 -3.24 -4.67
C LYS A 2 8.43 -2.83 -4.83
N ASN A 3 8.05 -2.45 -6.04
CA ASN A 3 6.70 -2.02 -6.38
C ASN A 3 6.40 -2.30 -7.86
N MET A 4 5.14 -2.03 -8.27
CA MET A 4 4.67 -2.27 -9.64
C MET A 4 5.42 -1.42 -10.68
N ALA A 5 5.79 -0.18 -10.35
CA ALA A 5 6.51 0.69 -11.28
C ALA A 5 7.91 0.15 -11.61
N GLU A 6 8.64 -0.33 -10.60
CA GLU A 6 9.94 -0.99 -10.82
C GLU A 6 9.79 -2.30 -11.60
N LEU A 7 8.75 -3.09 -11.32
CA LEU A 7 8.46 -4.32 -12.05
C LEU A 7 8.23 -4.04 -13.54
N VAL A 8 7.47 -3.01 -13.88
CA VAL A 8 7.21 -2.58 -15.25
C VAL A 8 8.51 -2.24 -15.99
N ILE A 9 9.42 -1.45 -15.36
CA ILE A 9 10.71 -1.10 -15.95
C ILE A 9 11.57 -2.36 -16.19
N PHE A 10 11.53 -3.31 -15.27
CA PHE A 10 12.28 -4.56 -15.40
C PHE A 10 11.73 -5.41 -16.55
N ILE A 11 10.42 -5.56 -16.65
CA ILE A 11 9.75 -6.32 -17.71
C ILE A 11 10.05 -5.69 -19.09
N GLU A 12 10.00 -4.36 -19.21
CA GLU A 12 10.29 -3.66 -20.48
C GLU A 12 11.64 -4.04 -21.07
N LYS A 13 12.66 -4.18 -20.22
CA LYS A 13 14.02 -4.51 -20.64
C LYS A 13 14.20 -5.92 -21.19
N ILE A 14 13.39 -6.88 -20.73
CA ILE A 14 13.62 -8.31 -20.99
C ILE A 14 12.55 -8.95 -21.88
N ALA A 15 11.42 -8.27 -22.16
CA ALA A 15 10.21 -9.02 -22.44
C ALA A 15 9.36 -8.59 -23.64
N LYS A 16 9.87 -7.81 -24.60
CA LYS A 16 9.06 -7.39 -25.77
C LYS A 16 8.47 -8.56 -26.60
N ASN A 17 9.01 -9.77 -26.47
CA ASN A 17 8.60 -10.95 -27.25
C ASN A 17 8.14 -12.13 -26.36
N ALA A 18 7.88 -11.91 -25.09
CA ALA A 18 7.45 -12.96 -24.18
C ALA A 18 5.93 -12.90 -23.90
N SER A 19 5.37 -14.05 -23.52
CA SER A 19 3.97 -14.15 -23.07
C SER A 19 3.92 -14.11 -21.55
N PHE A 20 2.94 -13.36 -21.00
CA PHE A 20 2.81 -13.17 -19.56
C PHE A 20 1.43 -13.56 -19.06
N LEU A 21 1.40 -14.23 -17.92
CA LEU A 21 0.22 -14.42 -17.11
C LEU A 21 0.41 -13.65 -15.79
N HIS A 22 -0.55 -12.79 -15.47
CA HIS A 22 -0.58 -12.04 -14.22
C HIS A 22 -1.72 -12.55 -13.34
N PHE A 23 -1.38 -13.29 -12.28
CA PHE A 23 -2.35 -13.69 -11.26
C PHE A 23 -2.50 -12.54 -10.27
N CYS A 24 -3.70 -12.00 -10.14
CA CYS A 24 -3.94 -10.76 -9.39
C CYS A 24 -5.23 -10.81 -8.58
N GLY A 25 -5.41 -9.83 -7.70
CA GLY A 25 -6.69 -9.56 -7.05
C GLY A 25 -7.57 -8.60 -7.86
N ASN A 26 -8.86 -8.53 -7.51
CA ASN A 26 -9.83 -7.63 -8.13
C ASN A 26 -9.45 -6.14 -7.99
N ARG A 27 -8.70 -5.76 -6.95
CA ARG A 27 -8.28 -4.37 -6.63
C ARG A 27 -6.84 -4.05 -7.07
N ARG A 28 -6.35 -4.71 -8.11
CA ARG A 28 -5.02 -4.45 -8.66
C ARG A 28 -4.92 -3.06 -9.30
N LEU A 29 -3.72 -2.50 -9.29
CA LEU A 29 -3.43 -1.28 -10.05
C LEU A 29 -3.38 -1.58 -11.55
N ALA A 30 -3.94 -0.70 -12.37
CA ALA A 30 -3.99 -0.86 -13.83
C ALA A 30 -2.63 -0.69 -14.52
N VAL A 31 -1.62 -0.14 -13.84
CA VAL A 31 -0.31 0.26 -14.41
C VAL A 31 0.34 -0.84 -15.25
N LEU A 32 0.32 -2.10 -14.78
CA LEU A 32 0.93 -3.20 -15.54
C LEU A 32 0.14 -3.49 -16.83
N ALA A 33 -1.18 -3.61 -16.73
CA ALA A 33 -2.04 -3.90 -17.88
C ALA A 33 -1.95 -2.81 -18.95
N GLU A 34 -1.95 -1.54 -18.56
CA GLU A 34 -1.79 -0.39 -19.46
C GLU A 34 -0.46 -0.43 -20.21
N LYS A 35 0.64 -0.71 -19.52
CA LYS A 35 1.96 -0.81 -20.14
C LYS A 35 2.07 -2.01 -21.07
N MET A 36 1.57 -3.18 -20.66
CA MET A 36 1.56 -4.37 -21.49
C MET A 36 0.75 -4.17 -22.78
N THR A 37 -0.38 -3.49 -22.70
CA THR A 37 -1.20 -3.11 -23.85
C THR A 37 -0.44 -2.14 -24.77
N ALA A 38 0.19 -1.10 -24.22
CA ALA A 38 0.97 -0.12 -24.98
C ALA A 38 2.14 -0.79 -25.74
N TRP A 39 2.76 -1.80 -25.16
CA TRP A 39 3.86 -2.57 -25.79
C TRP A 39 3.36 -3.66 -26.75
N LYS A 40 2.04 -3.83 -26.87
CA LYS A 40 1.43 -4.94 -27.64
C LYS A 40 1.95 -6.31 -27.20
N ALA A 41 2.26 -6.46 -25.92
CA ALA A 41 2.74 -7.70 -25.36
C ALA A 41 1.63 -8.74 -25.28
N ASN A 42 1.99 -10.02 -25.43
CA ASN A 42 1.04 -11.12 -25.17
C ASN A 42 0.85 -11.25 -23.65
N PHE A 43 -0.23 -10.65 -23.14
CA PHE A 43 -0.49 -10.49 -21.71
C PHE A 43 -1.93 -10.88 -21.37
N LYS A 44 -2.08 -11.69 -20.31
CA LYS A 44 -3.39 -12.08 -19.77
C LYS A 44 -3.39 -11.90 -18.25
N GLU A 45 -4.44 -11.28 -17.75
CA GLU A 45 -4.72 -11.21 -16.29
C GLU A 45 -5.71 -12.29 -15.89
N ILE A 46 -5.46 -12.89 -14.75
CA ILE A 46 -6.31 -13.89 -14.12
C ILE A 46 -6.57 -13.43 -12.68
N VAL A 47 -7.81 -13.03 -12.41
CA VAL A 47 -8.23 -12.68 -11.04
C VAL A 47 -8.40 -13.98 -10.25
N VAL A 48 -7.63 -14.15 -9.19
CA VAL A 48 -7.59 -15.36 -8.37
C VAL A 48 -8.05 -15.16 -6.94
N TYR A 49 -8.25 -13.90 -6.51
CA TYR A 49 -8.85 -13.58 -5.21
C TYR A 49 -9.58 -12.24 -5.26
N ASP A 50 -10.57 -12.09 -4.38
CA ASP A 50 -11.29 -10.85 -4.18
C ASP A 50 -10.93 -10.24 -2.83
N THR A 51 -10.65 -8.92 -2.84
CA THR A 51 -10.47 -8.11 -1.66
C THR A 51 -11.73 -7.29 -1.43
N THR A 52 -12.39 -7.48 -0.31
CA THR A 52 -13.51 -6.67 0.15
C THR A 52 -13.10 -5.81 1.34
N LEU A 53 -13.66 -4.60 1.43
CA LEU A 53 -13.39 -3.73 2.57
C LEU A 53 -14.16 -4.24 3.80
N ASN A 54 -13.48 -4.35 4.94
CA ASN A 54 -14.08 -4.62 6.22
C ASN A 54 -14.17 -3.32 7.02
N VAL A 55 -15.15 -2.50 6.67
CA VAL A 55 -15.34 -1.18 7.28
C VAL A 55 -15.93 -1.32 8.68
N LYS A 56 -15.22 -0.78 9.69
CA LYS A 56 -15.64 -0.81 11.09
C LYS A 56 -15.46 0.54 11.76
N LYS A 57 -16.45 0.96 12.54
CA LYS A 57 -16.33 2.09 13.46
C LYS A 57 -15.43 1.69 14.62
N ILE A 58 -14.45 2.51 14.92
CA ILE A 58 -13.52 2.36 16.05
C ILE A 58 -13.88 3.41 17.10
N ASN A 59 -14.24 2.97 18.31
CA ASN A 59 -14.57 3.86 19.43
C ASN A 59 -13.34 4.20 20.27
N ALA A 60 -12.21 4.48 19.61
CA ALA A 60 -10.96 4.84 20.23
C ALA A 60 -10.23 5.87 19.37
N ALA A 61 -9.41 6.70 20.00
CA ALA A 61 -8.48 7.61 19.34
C ALA A 61 -7.06 7.05 19.56
N PRO A 62 -6.54 6.22 18.65
CA PRO A 62 -5.22 5.62 18.81
C PRO A 62 -4.11 6.66 18.61
N ASP A 63 -3.01 6.53 19.33
CA ASP A 63 -1.82 7.37 19.13
C ASP A 63 -1.11 7.05 17.82
N ALA A 64 -1.22 5.81 17.35
CA ALA A 64 -0.62 5.34 16.09
C ALA A 64 -1.55 4.41 15.33
N ILE A 65 -1.52 4.53 13.97
CA ILE A 65 -2.22 3.64 13.05
C ILE A 65 -1.19 3.08 12.07
N LEU A 66 -1.16 1.74 11.94
CA LEU A 66 -0.28 1.04 11.03
C LEU A 66 -1.06 0.56 9.80
N PHE A 67 -0.69 1.07 8.62
CA PHE A 67 -1.32 0.72 7.35
C PHE A 67 -0.40 -0.15 6.50
N TYR A 68 -0.90 -1.33 6.13
CA TYR A 68 -0.18 -2.32 5.32
C TYR A 68 -0.59 -2.31 3.84
N SER A 69 -1.66 -1.57 3.49
CA SER A 69 -2.15 -1.48 2.11
C SER A 69 -3.05 -0.26 1.92
N PRO A 70 -3.22 0.22 0.67
CA PRO A 70 -4.20 1.26 0.33
C PRO A 70 -5.64 0.88 0.72
N SER A 71 -6.03 -0.39 0.54
CA SER A 71 -7.35 -0.88 0.95
C SER A 71 -7.56 -0.86 2.46
N GLY A 72 -6.49 -1.01 3.25
CA GLY A 72 -6.53 -0.84 4.71
C GLY A 72 -6.80 0.62 5.09
N VAL A 73 -6.17 1.58 4.42
CA VAL A 73 -6.45 3.01 4.59
C VAL A 73 -7.91 3.30 4.26
N GLU A 74 -8.37 2.89 3.09
CA GLU A 74 -9.75 3.07 2.63
C GLU A 74 -10.76 2.45 3.61
N SER A 75 -10.50 1.23 4.08
CA SER A 75 -11.36 0.54 5.05
C SER A 75 -11.48 1.31 6.37
N HIS A 76 -10.39 1.92 6.84
CA HIS A 76 -10.38 2.75 8.06
C HIS A 76 -11.11 4.07 7.83
N THR A 77 -10.75 4.81 6.80
CA THR A 77 -11.21 6.20 6.57
C THR A 77 -12.66 6.31 6.11
N ASN A 78 -13.28 5.21 5.70
CA ASN A 78 -14.71 5.17 5.39
C ASN A 78 -15.63 5.45 6.61
N MET A 79 -15.18 5.16 7.83
CA MET A 79 -15.97 5.38 9.06
C MET A 79 -15.19 6.06 10.19
N ASN A 80 -13.89 6.28 10.03
CA ASN A 80 -13.04 6.83 11.08
C ASN A 80 -12.17 7.95 10.52
N LEU A 81 -11.88 8.93 11.36
CA LEU A 81 -10.87 9.95 11.07
C LEU A 81 -9.51 9.47 11.56
N ILE A 82 -8.45 9.90 10.89
CA ILE A 82 -7.07 9.72 11.36
C ILE A 82 -6.82 10.66 12.55
N GLY A 83 -7.33 11.88 12.47
CA GLY A 83 -7.28 12.84 13.56
C GLY A 83 -5.85 13.18 13.99
N LYS A 84 -5.56 13.01 15.29
CA LYS A 84 -4.25 13.30 15.89
C LYS A 84 -3.31 12.08 15.92
N SER A 85 -3.67 10.98 15.28
CA SER A 85 -2.84 9.78 15.23
C SER A 85 -1.60 9.97 14.34
N SER A 86 -0.50 9.35 14.70
CA SER A 86 0.64 9.17 13.80
C SER A 86 0.38 7.96 12.89
N CYS A 87 0.63 8.12 11.57
CA CYS A 87 0.42 7.05 10.59
C CYS A 87 1.76 6.42 10.18
N PHE A 88 1.79 5.10 10.18
CA PHE A 88 2.92 4.28 9.75
C PHE A 88 2.50 3.47 8.54
N CYS A 89 3.08 3.74 7.37
CA CYS A 89 2.75 3.09 6.11
C CYS A 89 3.86 2.16 5.65
N ILE A 90 3.48 0.95 5.21
CA ILE A 90 4.41 -0.06 4.71
C ILE A 90 5.18 0.41 3.47
N GLY A 91 4.68 1.40 2.74
CA GLY A 91 5.30 1.97 1.56
C GLY A 91 4.53 3.15 0.99
N GLU A 92 5.12 3.80 -0.02
CA GLU A 92 4.63 5.03 -0.65
C GLU A 92 3.20 4.94 -1.20
N THR A 93 2.85 3.83 -1.86
CA THR A 93 1.50 3.65 -2.42
C THR A 93 0.42 3.70 -1.33
N THR A 94 0.72 3.13 -0.15
CA THR A 94 -0.17 3.17 1.01
C THR A 94 -0.26 4.57 1.59
N ALA A 95 0.88 5.26 1.71
CA ALA A 95 0.93 6.63 2.22
C ALA A 95 0.13 7.62 1.36
N LYS A 96 0.25 7.50 0.04
CA LYS A 96 -0.49 8.34 -0.92
C LYS A 96 -2.02 8.15 -0.90
N SER A 97 -2.51 7.08 -0.32
CA SER A 97 -3.96 6.85 -0.18
C SER A 97 -4.57 7.46 1.09
N ILE A 98 -3.76 8.06 1.97
CA ILE A 98 -4.25 8.76 3.16
C ILE A 98 -4.90 10.08 2.73
N PRO A 99 -6.21 10.30 3.03
CA PRO A 99 -6.96 11.44 2.52
C PRO A 99 -6.75 12.73 3.32
N GLU A 100 -6.21 12.64 4.53
CA GLU A 100 -6.00 13.77 5.45
C GLU A 100 -4.59 13.75 6.02
N GLN A 101 -4.11 14.90 6.50
CA GLN A 101 -2.77 14.99 7.06
C GLN A 101 -2.73 14.42 8.48
N PRO A 102 -1.98 13.34 8.76
CA PRO A 102 -1.81 12.80 10.11
C PRO A 102 -0.89 13.71 10.94
N LYS A 103 -0.86 13.49 12.28
CA LYS A 103 0.10 14.16 13.18
C LYS A 103 1.55 13.94 12.69
N GLU A 104 1.85 12.74 12.30
CA GLU A 104 3.15 12.35 11.73
C GLU A 104 2.93 11.22 10.72
N LEU A 105 3.67 11.25 9.61
CA LEU A 105 3.62 10.23 8.57
C LEU A 105 4.99 9.57 8.42
N VAL A 106 5.06 8.29 8.72
CA VAL A 106 6.26 7.46 8.55
C VAL A 106 6.03 6.46 7.43
N VAL A 107 6.89 6.48 6.42
CA VAL A 107 6.85 5.58 5.27
C VAL A 107 8.12 4.74 5.23
N LEU A 108 7.99 3.42 5.03
CA LEU A 108 9.15 2.55 4.92
C LEU A 108 9.72 2.54 3.49
N GLU A 109 11.03 2.71 3.36
CA GLU A 109 11.75 2.52 2.10
C GLU A 109 11.82 1.03 1.69
N ASN A 110 11.99 0.16 2.69
CA ASN A 110 12.02 -1.29 2.51
C ASN A 110 10.84 -1.91 3.28
N PRO A 111 9.80 -2.39 2.56
CA PRO A 111 8.61 -2.94 3.17
C PRO A 111 8.91 -4.13 4.09
N SER A 112 8.62 -3.98 5.40
CA SER A 112 8.79 -5.03 6.40
C SER A 112 7.84 -4.77 7.58
N ILE A 113 7.05 -5.78 7.92
CA ILE A 113 6.14 -5.71 9.07
C ILE A 113 6.91 -5.45 10.37
N LYS A 114 8.02 -6.16 10.58
CA LYS A 114 8.87 -5.98 11.76
C LYS A 114 9.40 -4.55 11.88
N THR A 115 9.89 -3.99 10.78
CA THR A 115 10.42 -2.62 10.75
C THR A 115 9.32 -1.60 11.00
N LEU A 116 8.12 -1.79 10.44
CA LEU A 116 6.99 -0.89 10.66
C LEU A 116 6.59 -0.83 12.13
N VAL A 117 6.44 -1.98 12.77
CA VAL A 117 6.12 -2.08 14.21
C VAL A 117 7.23 -1.49 15.08
N ALA A 118 8.49 -1.78 14.78
CA ALA A 118 9.63 -1.24 15.53
C ALA A 118 9.69 0.30 15.46
N LYS A 119 9.45 0.89 14.27
CA LYS A 119 9.38 2.34 14.07
C LYS A 119 8.25 2.98 14.88
N ALA A 120 7.06 2.36 14.89
CA ALA A 120 5.93 2.84 15.67
C ALA A 120 6.25 2.84 17.18
N ILE A 121 6.81 1.74 17.70
CA ILE A 121 7.20 1.65 19.11
C ILE A 121 8.26 2.70 19.46
N GLN A 122 9.26 2.88 18.61
CA GLN A 122 10.33 3.85 18.83
C GLN A 122 9.80 5.28 18.93
N LEU A 123 8.87 5.65 18.04
CA LEU A 123 8.30 6.99 18.00
C LEU A 123 7.40 7.24 19.22
N LEU A 124 6.52 6.29 19.55
CA LEU A 124 5.63 6.41 20.71
C LEU A 124 6.40 6.54 22.02
N LYS A 125 7.50 5.80 22.20
CA LYS A 125 8.37 5.94 23.39
C LYS A 125 9.00 7.34 23.50
N LYS A 126 9.41 7.96 22.38
CA LYS A 126 9.93 9.33 22.40
C LYS A 126 8.90 10.34 22.89
N HIS A 127 7.63 10.16 22.50
CA HIS A 127 6.55 11.07 22.92
C HIS A 127 6.13 10.89 24.39
N GLN A 128 6.45 9.74 25.03
CA GLN A 128 6.19 9.52 26.44
C GLN A 128 7.24 10.15 27.37
N HIS A 129 8.41 10.50 26.83
CA HIS A 129 9.54 11.09 27.60
C HIS A 129 9.80 12.56 27.23
N ALA A 130 8.93 13.16 26.41
CA ALA A 130 8.93 14.57 26.06
C ALA A 130 7.79 15.32 26.77
#